data_0d0a16a7f0d83a4075495004c85232bd
#
_entry.id   0d0a16a7f0d83a4075495004c85232bd
#
_cell.length_a   1.000
_cell.length_b   1.000
_cell.length_c   1.000
_cell.angle_alpha   90.00
_cell.angle_beta   90.00
_cell.angle_gamma   90.00
#
_symmetry.space_group_name_H-M   'P 1'
#
loop_
_entity.id
_entity.type
_entity.pdbx_description
1 polymer ?
#
loop_
_entity_poly.entity_id
_entity_poly.type
_entity_poly.pdbx_seq_one_letter_code
_entity_poly.pdbx_strand_id
1 'polypeptide(L)'
;GDVALLHAFLRKLRPRRVVCAGAGPFVPALLDLNEHVFGRTIAITVVDPDAERLRPLLGKEEAEKVRLLPARVHEVPFDTFTSLAPGDVLCLETSHVSRTGSDLNHLLFRVLPRLKGGIHVHPNGVFWPFEYPASWVTEGRAWNEAYLWRAFLLHNHAWEIAVFASFLETAHRGAILKELPQWQRSRGGGLWIRRKS
;
A
#
# COMPACT_ATOMS: atom_id res chain seq x y z
N GLY A 1 3.07 -13.68 -2.62
CA GLY A 1 2.62 -12.86 -3.74
C GLY A 1 2.90 -11.39 -3.50
N ASP A 2 2.25 -10.77 -2.53
CA ASP A 2 2.33 -9.30 -2.34
C ASP A 2 3.75 -8.79 -2.08
N VAL A 3 4.54 -9.46 -1.26
CA VAL A 3 5.95 -9.08 -1.00
C VAL A 3 6.80 -9.22 -2.28
N ALA A 4 6.59 -10.27 -3.08
CA ALA A 4 7.32 -10.43 -4.34
C ALA A 4 6.95 -9.34 -5.35
N LEU A 5 5.66 -8.98 -5.41
CA LEU A 5 5.19 -7.89 -6.25
C LEU A 5 5.71 -6.54 -5.77
N LEU A 6 5.68 -6.30 -4.44
CA LEU A 6 6.29 -5.12 -3.84
C LEU A 6 7.75 -4.98 -4.27
N HIS A 7 8.53 -6.04 -4.12
CA HIS A 7 9.93 -6.06 -4.51
C HIS A 7 10.12 -5.70 -5.99
N ALA A 8 9.40 -6.38 -6.89
CA ALA A 8 9.48 -6.13 -8.32
C ALA A 8 9.06 -4.68 -8.68
N PHE A 9 7.99 -4.20 -8.04
CA PHE A 9 7.42 -2.89 -8.32
C PHE A 9 8.32 -1.77 -7.82
N LEU A 10 8.83 -1.86 -6.58
CA LEU A 10 9.76 -0.86 -6.04
C LEU A 10 11.08 -0.82 -6.81
N ARG A 11 11.61 -1.96 -7.23
CA ARG A 11 12.82 -1.99 -8.09
C ARG A 11 12.62 -1.26 -9.41
N LYS A 12 11.42 -1.35 -9.98
CA LYS A 12 11.06 -0.63 -11.22
C LYS A 12 10.86 0.86 -10.97
N LEU A 13 10.15 1.22 -9.91
CA LEU A 13 9.81 2.62 -9.60
C LEU A 13 10.98 3.42 -9.04
N ARG A 14 11.82 2.78 -8.22
CA ARG A 14 12.91 3.43 -7.46
C ARG A 14 12.43 4.68 -6.72
N PRO A 15 11.43 4.56 -5.85
CA PRO A 15 10.87 5.72 -5.16
C PRO A 15 11.92 6.36 -4.26
N ARG A 16 11.85 7.67 -4.10
CA ARG A 16 12.65 8.39 -3.11
C ARG A 16 12.01 8.35 -1.74
N ARG A 17 10.67 8.32 -1.70
CA ARG A 17 9.90 8.30 -0.47
C ARG A 17 8.78 7.30 -0.55
N VAL A 18 8.54 6.64 0.58
CA VAL A 18 7.37 5.79 0.80
C VAL A 18 6.70 6.23 2.09
N VAL A 19 5.42 6.52 2.03
CA VAL A 19 4.59 6.77 3.21
C VAL A 19 3.65 5.59 3.40
N CYS A 20 3.65 5.00 4.59
CA CYS A 20 2.73 3.93 4.97
C CYS A 20 1.70 4.48 5.96
N ALA A 21 0.43 4.45 5.59
CA ALA A 21 -0.68 4.68 6.49
C ALA A 21 -1.12 3.33 7.03
N GLY A 22 -0.66 3.00 8.22
CA GLY A 22 -0.74 1.71 8.89
C GLY A 22 0.60 0.98 8.95
N ALA A 23 0.84 0.24 10.04
CA ALA A 23 2.04 -0.53 10.32
C ALA A 23 1.84 -2.04 10.10
N GLY A 24 1.15 -2.41 9.03
CA GLY A 24 0.86 -3.81 8.66
C GLY A 24 2.08 -4.59 8.19
N PRO A 25 1.90 -5.86 7.78
CA PRO A 25 2.98 -6.77 7.40
C PRO A 25 3.80 -6.32 6.20
N PHE A 26 3.30 -5.35 5.45
CA PHE A 26 4.01 -4.74 4.33
C PHE A 26 5.22 -3.91 4.77
N VAL A 27 5.15 -3.25 5.93
CA VAL A 27 6.22 -2.38 6.42
C VAL A 27 7.51 -3.15 6.72
N PRO A 28 7.52 -4.27 7.45
CA PRO A 28 8.74 -5.06 7.64
C PRO A 28 9.40 -5.49 6.32
N ALA A 29 8.60 -5.91 5.33
CA ALA A 29 9.12 -6.26 4.00
C ALA A 29 9.73 -5.06 3.26
N LEU A 30 9.14 -3.88 3.40
CA LEU A 30 9.67 -2.62 2.85
C LEU A 30 10.99 -2.24 3.51
N LEU A 31 11.11 -2.38 4.83
CA LEU A 31 12.35 -2.12 5.57
C LEU A 31 13.47 -3.04 5.10
N ASP A 32 13.21 -4.34 5.05
CA ASP A 32 14.15 -5.36 4.55
C ASP A 32 14.62 -5.05 3.12
N LEU A 33 13.69 -4.70 2.23
CA LEU A 33 14.01 -4.28 0.87
C LEU A 33 14.84 -2.99 0.83
N ASN A 34 14.51 -2.00 1.64
CA ASN A 34 15.25 -0.75 1.70
C ASN A 34 16.70 -0.99 2.16
N GLU A 35 16.90 -1.86 3.14
CA GLU A 35 18.23 -2.22 3.61
C GLU A 35 19.02 -2.98 2.55
N HIS A 36 18.52 -4.12 2.11
CA HIS A 36 19.31 -5.08 1.32
C HIS A 36 19.34 -4.80 -0.19
N VAL A 37 18.36 -4.08 -0.73
CA VAL A 37 18.25 -3.82 -2.17
C VAL A 37 18.51 -2.37 -2.52
N PHE A 38 18.06 -1.44 -1.68
CA PHE A 38 18.17 -0.01 -1.96
C PHE A 38 19.26 0.72 -1.17
N GLY A 39 20.02 0.00 -0.34
CA GLY A 39 21.10 0.59 0.46
C GLY A 39 20.59 1.71 1.38
N ARG A 40 19.39 1.57 1.92
CA ARG A 40 18.73 2.53 2.82
C ARG A 40 18.52 3.92 2.20
N THR A 41 18.31 3.98 0.88
CA THR A 41 18.13 5.27 0.16
C THR A 41 16.69 5.76 0.13
N ILE A 42 15.71 4.90 0.44
CA ILE A 42 14.30 5.29 0.49
C ILE A 42 13.99 5.91 1.86
N ALA A 43 13.48 7.15 1.85
CA ALA A 43 12.96 7.77 3.06
C ALA A 43 11.56 7.19 3.36
N ILE A 44 11.43 6.48 4.49
CA ILE A 44 10.19 5.80 4.89
C ILE A 44 9.54 6.56 6.03
N THR A 45 8.24 6.83 5.90
CA THR A 45 7.41 7.35 6.99
C THR A 45 6.27 6.38 7.26
N VAL A 46 6.07 6.01 8.52
CA VAL A 46 4.97 5.15 8.96
C VAL A 46 4.07 5.91 9.90
N VAL A 47 2.79 6.00 9.56
CA VAL A 47 1.74 6.65 10.36
C VAL A 47 0.82 5.56 10.89
N ASP A 48 0.91 5.27 12.18
CA ASP A 48 0.10 4.24 12.84
C ASP A 48 0.11 4.51 14.35
N PRO A 49 -1.02 4.44 15.08
CA PRO A 49 -1.02 4.59 16.53
C PRO A 49 -0.01 3.71 17.25
N ASP A 50 0.23 2.50 16.73
CA ASP A 50 1.16 1.53 17.29
C ASP A 50 2.49 1.47 16.50
N ALA A 51 2.88 2.53 15.78
CA ALA A 51 4.10 2.57 14.95
C ALA A 51 5.37 2.21 15.75
N GLU A 52 5.42 2.53 17.04
CA GLU A 52 6.56 2.23 17.92
C GLU A 52 6.88 0.74 18.03
N ARG A 53 5.92 -0.15 17.77
CA ARG A 53 6.15 -1.61 17.70
C ARG A 53 7.16 -2.03 16.64
N LEU A 54 7.38 -1.17 15.64
CA LEU A 54 8.36 -1.40 14.57
C LEU A 54 9.78 -1.05 14.98
N ARG A 55 9.96 -0.27 16.05
CA ARG A 55 11.28 0.21 16.50
C ARG A 55 12.31 -0.91 16.74
N PRO A 56 11.93 -2.07 17.31
CA PRO A 56 12.87 -3.19 17.47
C PRO A 56 13.35 -3.81 16.15
N LEU A 57 12.63 -3.57 15.05
CA LEU A 57 12.99 -4.07 13.73
C LEU A 57 14.00 -3.15 13.01
N LEU A 58 14.19 -1.93 13.51
CA LEU A 58 15.07 -0.94 12.91
C LEU A 58 16.50 -1.11 13.43
N GLY A 59 17.45 -1.25 12.53
CA GLY A 59 18.86 -1.08 12.84
C GLY A 59 19.17 0.36 13.23
N LYS A 60 20.35 0.61 13.85
CA LYS A 60 20.75 1.96 14.28
C LYS A 60 20.67 3.00 13.15
N GLU A 61 21.20 2.67 11.99
CA GLU A 61 21.20 3.57 10.83
C GLU A 61 19.80 3.76 10.20
N GLU A 62 18.92 2.75 10.31
CA GLU A 62 17.54 2.86 9.84
C GLU A 62 16.69 3.73 10.75
N ALA A 63 16.91 3.65 12.06
CA ALA A 63 16.21 4.47 13.05
C ALA A 63 16.36 5.98 12.79
N GLU A 64 17.44 6.39 12.12
CA GLU A 64 17.66 7.79 11.72
C GLU A 64 16.91 8.18 10.45
N LYS A 65 16.59 7.22 9.58
CA LYS A 65 15.98 7.44 8.24
C LYS A 65 14.50 7.08 8.18
N VAL A 66 14.03 6.23 9.09
CA VAL A 66 12.63 5.82 9.18
C VAL A 66 11.90 6.68 10.20
N ARG A 67 10.93 7.44 9.73
CA ARG A 67 10.11 8.29 10.59
C ARG A 67 8.88 7.52 11.05
N LEU A 68 8.83 7.18 12.33
CA LEU A 68 7.65 6.61 12.98
C LEU A 68 6.78 7.73 13.56
N LEU A 69 5.51 7.76 13.19
CA LEU A 69 4.53 8.73 13.70
C LEU A 69 3.45 7.94 14.44
N PRO A 70 3.52 7.83 15.80
CA PRO A 70 2.55 7.11 16.61
C PRO A 70 1.26 7.94 16.75
N ALA A 71 0.51 8.05 15.68
CA ALA A 71 -0.69 8.86 15.56
C ALA A 71 -1.67 8.27 14.53
N ARG A 72 -2.92 8.65 14.63
CA ARG A 72 -3.91 8.32 13.59
C ARG A 72 -3.67 9.18 12.34
N VAL A 73 -4.05 8.67 11.17
CA VAL A 73 -3.83 9.37 9.89
C VAL A 73 -4.43 10.77 9.80
N HIS A 74 -5.49 11.07 10.55
CA HIS A 74 -6.12 12.37 10.58
C HIS A 74 -5.54 13.34 11.63
N GLU A 75 -4.61 12.86 12.46
CA GLU A 75 -3.92 13.66 13.50
C GLU A 75 -2.56 14.17 13.02
N VAL A 76 -2.01 13.57 11.94
CA VAL A 76 -0.74 14.04 11.38
C VAL A 76 -0.95 15.20 10.39
N PRO A 77 0.06 16.07 10.21
CA PRO A 77 0.01 17.12 9.21
C PRO A 77 -0.31 16.59 7.82
N PHE A 78 -1.15 17.28 7.09
CA PHE A 78 -1.64 16.86 5.78
C PHE A 78 -0.51 16.70 4.75
N ASP A 79 0.52 17.52 4.88
CA ASP A 79 1.71 17.47 4.03
C ASP A 79 2.53 16.19 4.20
N THR A 80 2.34 15.42 5.28
CA THR A 80 2.89 14.07 5.42
C THR A 80 2.58 13.22 4.17
N PHE A 81 1.38 13.39 3.61
CA PHE A 81 0.93 12.66 2.42
C PHE A 81 1.10 13.47 1.13
N THR A 82 0.70 14.76 1.15
CA THR A 82 0.61 15.59 -0.06
C THR A 82 1.95 16.14 -0.52
N SER A 83 3.00 16.04 0.30
CA SER A 83 4.37 16.36 -0.11
C SER A 83 5.01 15.32 -1.02
N LEU A 84 4.42 14.13 -1.16
CA LEU A 84 4.88 13.10 -2.10
C LEU A 84 4.99 13.68 -3.51
N ALA A 85 5.99 13.20 -4.26
CA ALA A 85 6.30 13.66 -5.61
C ALA A 85 6.08 12.53 -6.64
N PRO A 86 6.06 12.81 -7.95
CA PRO A 86 5.98 11.78 -8.98
C PRO A 86 7.03 10.68 -8.77
N GLY A 87 6.60 9.41 -8.81
CA GLY A 87 7.43 8.25 -8.53
C GLY A 87 7.46 7.79 -7.07
N ASP A 88 7.02 8.63 -6.13
CA ASP A 88 6.87 8.23 -4.72
C ASP A 88 5.66 7.29 -4.54
N VAL A 89 5.60 6.64 -3.37
CA VAL A 89 4.58 5.62 -3.06
C VAL A 89 3.85 5.94 -1.77
N LEU A 90 2.53 5.76 -1.78
CA LEU A 90 1.67 5.75 -0.61
C LEU A 90 1.09 4.35 -0.41
N CYS A 91 1.46 3.67 0.67
CA CYS A 91 0.92 2.37 1.05
C CYS A 91 -0.23 2.57 2.06
N LEU A 92 -1.33 1.83 1.86
CA LEU A 92 -2.52 1.92 2.68
C LEU A 92 -2.81 0.57 3.33
N GLU A 93 -2.54 0.49 4.62
CA GLU A 93 -2.89 -0.59 5.54
C GLU A 93 -3.97 -0.08 6.48
N THR A 94 -5.16 0.11 5.94
CA THR A 94 -6.27 0.76 6.64
C THR A 94 -7.00 -0.19 7.60
N SER A 95 -8.00 0.34 8.31
CA SER A 95 -8.95 -0.47 9.07
C SER A 95 -9.88 -1.32 8.18
N HIS A 96 -9.82 -1.16 6.85
CA HIS A 96 -10.65 -1.80 5.83
C HIS A 96 -12.16 -1.56 5.95
N VAL A 97 -12.54 -0.60 6.81
CA VAL A 97 -13.95 -0.29 7.07
C VAL A 97 -14.23 1.20 6.90
N SER A 98 -15.10 1.51 5.93
CA SER A 98 -15.67 2.84 5.79
C SER A 98 -16.76 3.04 6.84
N ARG A 99 -16.50 3.96 7.74
CA ARG A 99 -17.42 4.43 8.78
C ARG A 99 -17.08 5.86 9.20
N THR A 100 -17.93 6.50 9.97
CA THR A 100 -17.65 7.84 10.52
C THR A 100 -16.31 7.86 11.24
N GLY A 101 -15.45 8.81 10.84
CA GLY A 101 -14.13 9.00 11.45
C GLY A 101 -13.08 7.94 11.10
N SER A 102 -13.34 7.03 10.11
CA SER A 102 -12.36 6.04 9.72
C SER A 102 -11.16 6.64 8.97
N ASP A 103 -10.02 6.00 9.12
CA ASP A 103 -8.79 6.24 8.39
C ASP A 103 -9.01 6.12 6.87
N LEU A 104 -9.74 5.08 6.44
CA LEU A 104 -10.08 4.84 5.05
C LEU A 104 -10.78 6.05 4.41
N ASN A 105 -11.82 6.60 5.08
CA ASN A 105 -12.54 7.76 4.57
C ASN A 105 -11.64 9.00 4.49
N HIS A 106 -10.79 9.21 5.50
CA HIS A 106 -9.85 10.32 5.48
C HIS A 106 -8.88 10.21 4.30
N LEU A 107 -8.28 9.05 4.11
CA LEU A 107 -7.33 8.79 3.02
C LEU A 107 -7.99 8.91 1.66
N LEU A 108 -9.11 8.20 1.44
CA LEU A 108 -9.78 8.12 0.15
C LEU A 108 -10.39 9.46 -0.30
N PHE A 109 -11.05 10.19 0.62
CA PHE A 109 -11.81 11.39 0.25
C PHE A 109 -11.07 12.71 0.48
N ARG A 110 -10.01 12.71 1.30
CA ARG A 110 -9.29 13.94 1.60
C ARG A 110 -7.84 13.93 1.12
N VAL A 111 -7.13 12.81 1.26
CA VAL A 111 -5.73 12.72 0.87
C VAL A 111 -5.59 12.46 -0.64
N LEU A 112 -6.19 11.38 -1.15
CA LEU A 112 -6.00 10.96 -2.55
C LEU A 112 -6.34 12.05 -3.58
N PRO A 113 -7.43 12.82 -3.44
CA PRO A 113 -7.74 13.88 -4.40
C PRO A 113 -6.68 14.97 -4.52
N ARG A 114 -5.84 15.11 -3.49
CA ARG A 114 -4.80 16.16 -3.40
C ARG A 114 -3.40 15.67 -3.73
N LEU A 115 -3.21 14.38 -3.95
CA LEU A 115 -1.91 13.85 -4.38
C LEU A 115 -1.55 14.41 -5.76
N LYS A 116 -0.26 14.51 -6.04
CA LYS A 116 0.25 14.95 -7.35
C LYS A 116 0.17 13.82 -8.38
N GLY A 117 0.15 14.15 -9.67
CA GLY A 117 0.30 13.17 -10.74
C GLY A 117 1.60 12.37 -10.62
N GLY A 118 1.59 11.12 -11.09
CA GLY A 118 2.74 10.22 -11.05
C GLY A 118 2.97 9.50 -9.72
N ILE A 119 2.19 9.77 -8.68
CA ILE A 119 2.26 9.05 -7.39
C ILE A 119 1.56 7.69 -7.53
N HIS A 120 2.18 6.66 -6.96
CA HIS A 120 1.60 5.33 -6.85
C HIS A 120 0.97 5.14 -5.48
N VAL A 121 -0.20 4.51 -5.47
CA VAL A 121 -0.91 4.17 -4.22
C VAL A 121 -1.18 2.67 -4.20
N HIS A 122 -0.91 2.06 -3.06
CA HIS A 122 -1.10 0.63 -2.84
C HIS A 122 -2.08 0.39 -1.69
N PRO A 123 -3.39 0.26 -1.96
CA PRO A 123 -4.31 -0.31 -0.99
C PRO A 123 -4.10 -1.82 -0.88
N ASN A 124 -3.88 -2.28 0.35
CA ASN A 124 -3.76 -3.69 0.67
C ASN A 124 -5.13 -4.34 0.90
N GLY A 125 -5.25 -5.65 0.67
CA GLY A 125 -6.49 -6.39 0.96
C GLY A 125 -7.65 -6.13 -0.02
N VAL A 126 -7.36 -5.59 -1.20
CA VAL A 126 -8.35 -5.39 -2.28
C VAL A 126 -8.16 -6.47 -3.32
N PHE A 127 -9.21 -7.26 -3.59
CA PHE A 127 -9.17 -8.41 -4.51
C PHE A 127 -10.03 -8.16 -5.75
N TRP A 128 -9.64 -8.78 -6.86
CA TRP A 128 -10.44 -8.87 -8.08
C TRP A 128 -11.59 -9.88 -7.89
N PRO A 129 -12.82 -9.57 -8.32
CA PRO A 129 -13.31 -8.33 -8.98
C PRO A 129 -13.89 -7.27 -8.01
N PHE A 130 -13.18 -6.92 -6.94
CA PHE A 130 -13.60 -6.06 -5.82
C PHE A 130 -14.59 -6.77 -4.90
N GLU A 131 -14.36 -8.06 -4.68
CA GLU A 131 -15.10 -8.90 -3.74
C GLU A 131 -14.12 -9.55 -2.76
N TYR A 132 -14.61 -9.86 -1.57
CA TYR A 132 -13.79 -10.53 -0.55
C TYR A 132 -13.84 -12.04 -0.70
N PRO A 133 -12.76 -12.76 -0.32
CA PRO A 133 -12.80 -14.22 -0.24
C PRO A 133 -13.96 -14.71 0.63
N ALA A 134 -14.65 -15.76 0.19
CA ALA A 134 -15.80 -16.31 0.93
C ALA A 134 -15.45 -16.67 2.38
N SER A 135 -14.22 -17.16 2.63
CA SER A 135 -13.75 -17.47 3.98
C SER A 135 -13.76 -16.23 4.90
N TRP A 136 -13.41 -15.04 4.38
CA TRP A 136 -13.42 -13.82 5.17
C TRP A 136 -14.83 -13.37 5.53
N VAL A 137 -15.79 -13.60 4.64
CA VAL A 137 -17.21 -13.32 4.91
C VAL A 137 -17.73 -14.25 6.00
N THR A 138 -17.42 -15.56 5.92
CA THR A 138 -17.84 -16.54 6.92
C THR A 138 -17.12 -16.35 8.25
N GLU A 139 -15.91 -15.80 8.27
CA GLU A 139 -15.18 -15.39 9.48
C GLU A 139 -15.77 -14.14 10.15
N GLY A 140 -16.75 -13.49 9.52
CA GLY A 140 -17.39 -12.29 10.05
C GLY A 140 -16.58 -11.00 9.87
N ARG A 141 -15.63 -10.97 8.93
CA ARG A 141 -14.91 -9.73 8.59
C ARG A 141 -15.86 -8.76 7.89
N ALA A 142 -16.24 -7.71 8.59
CA ALA A 142 -17.16 -6.67 8.07
C ALA A 142 -16.43 -5.63 7.20
N TRP A 143 -15.49 -6.06 6.37
CA TRP A 143 -14.74 -5.17 5.49
C TRP A 143 -15.60 -4.69 4.31
N ASN A 144 -15.47 -3.43 3.94
CA ASN A 144 -16.22 -2.83 2.84
C ASN A 144 -15.36 -1.93 1.94
N GLU A 145 -14.07 -1.89 2.18
CA GLU A 145 -13.11 -1.05 1.46
C GLU A 145 -13.07 -1.35 -0.04
N ALA A 146 -13.17 -2.63 -0.44
CA ALA A 146 -13.11 -3.04 -1.84
C ALA A 146 -14.21 -2.35 -2.69
N TYR A 147 -15.41 -2.18 -2.14
CA TYR A 147 -16.52 -1.51 -2.83
C TYR A 147 -16.28 -0.02 -3.02
N LEU A 148 -15.61 0.63 -2.05
CA LEU A 148 -15.22 2.03 -2.17
C LEU A 148 -14.13 2.23 -3.23
N TRP A 149 -13.15 1.33 -3.29
CA TRP A 149 -12.13 1.35 -4.34
C TRP A 149 -12.73 1.14 -5.72
N ARG A 150 -13.69 0.23 -5.85
CA ARG A 150 -14.44 0.03 -7.09
C ARG A 150 -15.15 1.32 -7.49
N ALA A 151 -15.93 1.91 -6.58
CA ALA A 151 -16.65 3.15 -6.83
C ALA A 151 -15.72 4.31 -7.17
N PHE A 152 -14.59 4.43 -6.46
CA PHE A 152 -13.57 5.47 -6.69
C PHE A 152 -12.94 5.37 -8.09
N LEU A 153 -12.72 4.15 -8.60
CA LEU A 153 -12.09 3.93 -9.90
C LEU A 153 -13.08 3.98 -11.07
N LEU A 154 -14.38 3.80 -10.81
CA LEU A 154 -15.41 3.92 -11.84
C LEU A 154 -15.44 5.36 -12.38
N HIS A 155 -15.28 5.49 -13.70
CA HIS A 155 -15.32 6.79 -14.40
C HIS A 155 -14.30 7.84 -13.89
N ASN A 156 -13.34 7.44 -13.07
CA ASN A 156 -12.31 8.34 -12.55
C ASN A 156 -11.08 8.35 -13.46
N HIS A 157 -11.11 9.19 -14.48
CA HIS A 157 -10.04 9.28 -15.48
C HIS A 157 -8.70 9.82 -14.94
N ALA A 158 -8.68 10.38 -13.72
CA ALA A 158 -7.47 10.86 -13.08
C ALA A 158 -6.59 9.72 -12.51
N TRP A 159 -7.12 8.49 -12.46
CA TRP A 159 -6.44 7.33 -11.92
C TRP A 159 -6.42 6.18 -12.90
N GLU A 160 -5.44 5.31 -12.79
CA GLU A 160 -5.33 4.07 -13.55
C GLU A 160 -4.88 2.93 -12.62
N ILE A 161 -5.32 1.73 -12.92
CA ILE A 161 -4.83 0.51 -12.28
C ILE A 161 -3.48 0.17 -12.91
N ALA A 162 -2.41 0.26 -12.14
CA ALA A 162 -1.07 -0.10 -12.59
C ALA A 162 -0.84 -1.62 -12.49
N VAL A 163 -1.29 -2.23 -11.38
CA VAL A 163 -1.24 -3.69 -11.17
C VAL A 163 -2.38 -4.11 -10.25
N PHE A 164 -3.01 -5.23 -10.56
CA PHE A 164 -4.01 -5.86 -9.70
C PHE A 164 -3.59 -7.32 -9.47
N ALA A 165 -3.01 -7.59 -8.31
CA ALA A 165 -2.34 -8.86 -8.01
C ALA A 165 -3.25 -10.08 -8.18
N SER A 166 -4.45 -10.03 -7.63
CA SER A 166 -5.43 -11.13 -7.72
C SER A 166 -6.03 -11.30 -9.11
N PHE A 167 -6.13 -10.23 -9.92
CA PHE A 167 -6.47 -10.34 -11.34
C PHE A 167 -5.38 -11.09 -12.10
N LEU A 168 -4.12 -10.72 -11.87
CA LEU A 168 -2.99 -11.41 -12.49
C LEU A 168 -2.96 -12.89 -12.10
N GLU A 169 -3.23 -13.22 -10.83
CA GLU A 169 -3.34 -14.62 -10.38
C GLU A 169 -4.45 -15.38 -11.12
N THR A 170 -5.57 -14.73 -11.38
CA THR A 170 -6.73 -15.38 -12.02
C THR A 170 -6.54 -15.51 -13.53
N ALA A 171 -6.10 -14.44 -14.20
CA ALA A 171 -6.07 -14.37 -15.65
C ALA A 171 -4.72 -14.74 -16.27
N HIS A 172 -3.61 -14.59 -15.52
CA HIS A 172 -2.24 -14.71 -16.06
C HIS A 172 -1.30 -15.55 -15.19
N ARG A 173 -1.84 -16.48 -14.39
CA ARG A 173 -1.06 -17.31 -13.44
C ARG A 173 0.17 -17.95 -14.05
N GLY A 174 0.05 -18.55 -15.25
CA GLY A 174 1.18 -19.22 -15.91
C GLY A 174 2.32 -18.26 -16.23
N ALA A 175 2.00 -17.07 -16.73
CA ALA A 175 3.01 -16.05 -17.03
C ALA A 175 3.69 -15.53 -15.77
N ILE A 176 2.92 -15.30 -14.70
CA ILE A 176 3.48 -14.84 -13.42
C ILE A 176 4.42 -15.88 -12.82
N LEU A 177 4.03 -17.14 -12.79
CA LEU A 177 4.86 -18.21 -12.22
C LEU A 177 6.17 -18.40 -12.97
N LYS A 178 6.18 -18.10 -14.27
CA LYS A 178 7.40 -18.12 -15.08
C LYS A 178 8.39 -17.03 -14.66
N GLU A 179 7.90 -15.82 -14.40
CA GLU A 179 8.72 -14.64 -14.05
C GLU A 179 8.98 -14.53 -12.55
N LEU A 180 8.04 -14.98 -11.72
CA LEU A 180 8.06 -14.92 -10.26
C LEU A 180 7.66 -16.27 -9.65
N PRO A 181 8.51 -17.30 -9.69
CA PRO A 181 8.18 -18.65 -9.20
C PRO A 181 7.76 -18.68 -7.73
N GLN A 182 8.28 -17.76 -6.90
CA GLN A 182 7.92 -17.61 -5.49
C GLN A 182 6.45 -17.22 -5.28
N TRP A 183 5.75 -16.74 -6.29
CA TRP A 183 4.30 -16.45 -6.25
C TRP A 183 3.46 -17.68 -5.90
N GLN A 184 3.96 -18.87 -6.21
CA GLN A 184 3.29 -20.13 -5.91
C GLN A 184 3.03 -20.33 -4.41
N ARG A 185 3.86 -19.74 -3.54
CA ARG A 185 3.79 -19.89 -2.08
C ARG A 185 2.77 -18.97 -1.40
N SER A 186 2.35 -17.91 -2.07
CA SER A 186 1.45 -16.91 -1.48
C SER A 186 0.74 -16.16 -2.60
N ARG A 187 -0.58 -16.13 -2.57
CA ARG A 187 -1.40 -15.35 -3.50
C ARG A 187 -1.31 -13.88 -3.15
N GLY A 188 -1.31 -13.03 -4.17
CA GLY A 188 -1.35 -11.59 -3.98
C GLY A 188 -2.78 -11.06 -3.83
N GLY A 189 -2.99 -10.13 -2.90
CA GLY A 189 -4.28 -9.48 -2.62
C GLY A 189 -4.22 -7.95 -2.72
N GLY A 190 -3.15 -7.41 -3.31
CA GLY A 190 -2.94 -5.98 -3.40
C GLY A 190 -3.35 -5.37 -4.73
N LEU A 191 -3.84 -4.13 -4.67
CA LEU A 191 -4.11 -3.27 -5.81
C LEU A 191 -3.05 -2.17 -5.86
N TRP A 192 -2.50 -1.89 -7.04
CA TRP A 192 -1.63 -0.74 -7.28
C TRP A 192 -2.30 0.19 -8.28
N ILE A 193 -2.51 1.41 -7.88
CA ILE A 193 -3.05 2.47 -8.74
C ILE A 193 -2.04 3.60 -8.88
N ARG A 194 -2.14 4.34 -9.96
CA ARG A 194 -1.31 5.52 -10.22
C ARG A 194 -2.18 6.72 -10.53
N ARG A 195 -1.88 7.87 -9.94
CA ARG A 195 -2.47 9.12 -10.37
C ARG A 195 -1.83 9.55 -11.68
N LYS A 196 -2.65 9.78 -12.70
CA LYS A 196 -2.18 10.33 -13.97
C LYS A 196 -1.71 11.77 -13.81
N SER A 197 -0.83 12.17 -14.70
CA SER A 197 -0.31 13.55 -14.76
C SER A 197 -1.37 14.50 -15.26
#